data_fb51b90b5a7c3a55423f885170c54bbc
#
_entry.id   fb51b90b5a7c3a55423f885170c54bbc
#
_cell.length_a   1.000
_cell.length_b   1.000
_cell.length_c   1.000
_cell.angle_alpha   90.00
_cell.angle_beta   90.00
_cell.angle_gamma   90.00
#
_symmetry.space_group_name_H-M   'P 1'
#
loop_
_entity.id
_entity.type
_entity.pdbx_description
1 polymer ?
#
loop_
_entity_poly.entity_id
_entity_poly.type
_entity_poly.pdbx_seq_one_letter_code
_entity_poly.pdbx_strand_id
1 'polypeptide(L)'
;MFIWDFVADKILGQIVDWFYGQVVGFLGNFFAEMGNMGVELFEMSWVQSIVLFFSYLAWALYGTGLVVACFECGIEYSSGRGNIRETALNAIKGFMAVSLFTVVPVRLYELSVTLQGQLTAGITGYGASIEDVASDIMQEFSAVESLTDLTSGPFLGFGSITSGIMILFCIILMAYAIIKVFFANLKRGGILLIQIAVGSLYMFSVPRGYTDGFIQWCKQIIGLCLTAFLQATILIAGLMVFKDHALLGLGLMLSAGEIPRIAGAFGLDTTTRANIMSAVYTAQAAVNTTRTIVQAVSK
;
A
#
# COMPACT_ATOMS: atom_id res chain seq x y z
N MET A 1 34.88 -23.98 -27.83
CA MET A 1 33.50 -24.12 -27.34
C MET A 1 33.49 -24.38 -25.84
N PHE A 2 34.24 -25.34 -25.35
CA PHE A 2 34.27 -25.75 -23.90
C PHE A 2 34.67 -24.66 -22.88
N ILE A 3 35.56 -23.74 -23.21
CA ILE A 3 36.05 -22.70 -22.28
C ILE A 3 35.02 -21.57 -22.11
N TRP A 4 34.30 -21.22 -23.15
CA TRP A 4 33.29 -20.17 -23.13
C TRP A 4 32.02 -20.63 -22.36
N ASP A 5 31.64 -21.90 -22.48
CA ASP A 5 30.53 -22.46 -21.77
C ASP A 5 30.82 -22.51 -20.25
N PHE A 6 32.03 -22.94 -19.87
CA PHE A 6 32.48 -22.96 -18.49
C PHE A 6 32.58 -21.56 -17.83
N VAL A 7 33.12 -20.59 -18.60
CA VAL A 7 33.23 -19.20 -18.10
C VAL A 7 31.84 -18.55 -17.99
N ALA A 8 30.96 -18.79 -18.96
CA ALA A 8 29.59 -18.29 -18.93
C ALA A 8 28.80 -18.86 -17.76
N ASP A 9 28.87 -20.18 -17.51
CA ASP A 9 28.18 -20.82 -16.38
C ASP A 9 28.68 -20.29 -15.03
N LYS A 10 29.98 -20.13 -14.86
CA LYS A 10 30.56 -19.67 -13.60
C LYS A 10 30.28 -18.18 -13.33
N ILE A 11 30.33 -17.33 -14.35
CA ILE A 11 30.00 -15.91 -14.22
C ILE A 11 28.50 -15.71 -14.02
N LEU A 12 27.68 -16.43 -14.78
CA LEU A 12 26.22 -16.35 -14.65
C LEU A 12 25.77 -16.86 -13.27
N GLY A 13 26.33 -17.96 -12.78
CA GLY A 13 26.08 -18.48 -11.42
C GLY A 13 26.41 -17.43 -10.35
N GLN A 14 27.59 -16.83 -10.37
CA GLN A 14 27.97 -15.80 -9.42
C GLN A 14 27.09 -14.55 -9.46
N ILE A 15 26.64 -14.13 -10.63
CA ILE A 15 25.72 -13.01 -10.79
C ILE A 15 24.34 -13.35 -10.21
N VAL A 16 23.85 -14.55 -10.49
CA VAL A 16 22.57 -15.04 -9.97
C VAL A 16 22.60 -15.12 -8.45
N ASP A 17 23.64 -15.73 -7.88
CA ASP A 17 23.81 -15.87 -6.43
C ASP A 17 23.92 -14.51 -5.72
N TRP A 18 24.73 -13.59 -6.30
CA TRP A 18 24.87 -12.25 -5.74
C TRP A 18 23.55 -11.48 -5.79
N PHE A 19 22.87 -11.49 -6.94
CA PHE A 19 21.61 -10.77 -7.13
C PHE A 19 20.50 -11.34 -6.24
N TYR A 20 20.43 -12.68 -6.16
CA TYR A 20 19.49 -13.37 -5.30
C TYR A 20 19.74 -13.05 -3.83
N GLY A 21 21.00 -13.11 -3.37
CA GLY A 21 21.38 -12.71 -2.02
C GLY A 21 20.98 -11.27 -1.67
N GLN A 22 21.11 -10.33 -2.63
CA GLN A 22 20.63 -8.96 -2.43
C GLN A 22 19.11 -8.87 -2.31
N VAL A 23 18.38 -9.61 -3.15
CA VAL A 23 16.91 -9.62 -3.13
C VAL A 23 16.38 -10.22 -1.84
N VAL A 24 16.95 -11.31 -1.39
CA VAL A 24 16.53 -11.99 -0.14
C VAL A 24 16.91 -11.20 1.10
N GLY A 25 18.14 -10.62 1.13
CA GLY A 25 18.53 -9.71 2.21
C GLY A 25 17.63 -8.46 2.29
N PHE A 26 17.25 -7.93 1.14
CA PHE A 26 16.26 -6.85 1.06
C PHE A 26 14.88 -7.32 1.55
N LEU A 27 14.45 -8.54 1.22
CA LEU A 27 13.19 -9.13 1.66
C LEU A 27 13.12 -9.26 3.18
N GLY A 28 14.15 -9.82 3.82
CA GLY A 28 14.18 -9.98 5.28
C GLY A 28 14.03 -8.63 5.99
N ASN A 29 14.87 -7.65 5.63
CA ASN A 29 14.78 -6.29 6.16
C ASN A 29 13.44 -5.62 5.84
N PHE A 30 12.91 -5.86 4.64
CA PHE A 30 11.65 -5.31 4.17
C PHE A 30 10.46 -5.80 4.99
N PHE A 31 10.36 -7.10 5.27
CA PHE A 31 9.23 -7.63 6.01
C PHE A 31 9.29 -7.28 7.50
N ALA A 32 10.50 -7.18 8.07
CA ALA A 32 10.70 -6.67 9.43
C ALA A 32 10.19 -5.23 9.56
N GLU A 33 10.55 -4.36 8.62
CA GLU A 33 10.14 -2.96 8.59
C GLU A 33 8.66 -2.80 8.20
N MET A 34 8.14 -3.61 7.28
CA MET A 34 6.78 -3.48 6.76
C MET A 34 5.71 -3.76 7.83
N GLY A 35 6.03 -4.60 8.82
CA GLY A 35 5.11 -4.95 9.91
C GLY A 35 4.71 -3.76 10.78
N ASN A 36 5.58 -2.75 10.92
CA ASN A 36 5.41 -1.66 11.87
C ASN A 36 5.34 -0.27 11.22
N MET A 37 5.97 -0.07 10.08
CA MET A 37 6.29 1.25 9.49
C MET A 37 5.09 2.20 9.34
N GLY A 38 3.91 1.69 9.01
CA GLY A 38 2.73 2.52 8.82
C GLY A 38 2.04 2.93 10.12
N VAL A 39 2.16 2.10 11.17
CA VAL A 39 1.57 2.36 12.50
C VAL A 39 2.45 3.33 13.28
N GLU A 40 3.76 3.13 13.25
CA GLU A 40 4.75 3.99 13.90
C GLU A 40 4.64 5.46 13.48
N LEU A 41 4.22 5.72 12.23
CA LEU A 41 3.96 7.07 11.76
C LEU A 41 2.97 7.82 12.67
N PHE A 42 1.90 7.13 13.14
CA PHE A 42 0.86 7.72 13.98
C PHE A 42 1.28 7.84 15.46
N GLU A 43 2.36 7.21 15.86
CA GLU A 43 2.96 7.37 17.20
C GLU A 43 3.87 8.61 17.29
N MET A 44 4.31 9.15 16.14
CA MET A 44 5.16 10.34 16.10
C MET A 44 4.41 11.58 16.62
N SER A 45 5.02 12.33 17.54
CA SER A 45 4.40 13.49 18.19
C SER A 45 3.95 14.59 17.22
N TRP A 46 4.69 14.80 16.14
CA TRP A 46 4.32 15.78 15.11
C TRP A 46 3.11 15.34 14.29
N VAL A 47 2.95 14.04 14.01
CA VAL A 47 1.78 13.48 13.32
C VAL A 47 0.55 13.59 14.20
N GLN A 48 0.68 13.27 15.49
CA GLN A 48 -0.40 13.45 16.47
C GLN A 48 -0.84 14.92 16.55
N SER A 49 0.10 15.87 16.49
CA SER A 49 -0.22 17.29 16.46
C SER A 49 -1.01 17.70 15.19
N ILE A 50 -0.66 17.14 14.04
CA ILE A 50 -1.41 17.36 12.79
C ILE A 50 -2.82 16.76 12.90
N VAL A 51 -2.95 15.53 13.36
CA VAL A 51 -4.26 14.87 13.55
C VAL A 51 -5.13 15.67 14.53
N LEU A 52 -4.55 16.16 15.62
CA LEU A 52 -5.24 17.00 16.58
C LEU A 52 -5.71 18.33 15.97
N PHE A 53 -4.86 18.97 15.17
CA PHE A 53 -5.24 20.20 14.44
C PHE A 53 -6.47 19.97 13.55
N PHE A 54 -6.46 18.88 12.75
CA PHE A 54 -7.60 18.55 11.89
C PHE A 54 -8.82 18.11 12.70
N SER A 55 -8.63 17.56 13.88
CA SER A 55 -9.73 17.28 14.81
C SER A 55 -10.41 18.56 15.27
N TYR A 56 -9.67 19.57 15.68
CA TYR A 56 -10.24 20.88 16.04
C TYR A 56 -10.93 21.56 14.87
N LEU A 57 -10.31 21.52 13.68
CA LEU A 57 -10.93 22.04 12.46
C LEU A 57 -12.25 21.34 12.16
N ALA A 58 -12.31 20.02 12.29
CA ALA A 58 -13.53 19.25 12.08
C ALA A 58 -14.65 19.63 13.06
N TRP A 59 -14.33 19.81 14.35
CA TRP A 59 -15.29 20.28 15.34
C TRP A 59 -15.82 21.66 15.04
N ALA A 60 -14.95 22.59 14.60
CA ALA A 60 -15.36 23.92 14.17
C ALA A 60 -16.28 23.87 12.95
N LEU A 61 -15.92 23.04 11.94
CA LEU A 61 -16.73 22.85 10.74
C LEU A 61 -18.07 22.18 11.04
N TYR A 62 -18.09 21.19 11.96
CA TYR A 62 -19.33 20.56 12.41
C TYR A 62 -20.23 21.59 13.09
N GLY A 63 -19.70 22.40 14.01
CA GLY A 63 -20.47 23.46 14.69
C GLY A 63 -21.08 24.49 13.72
N THR A 64 -20.28 24.97 12.76
CA THR A 64 -20.79 25.87 11.72
C THR A 64 -21.80 25.20 10.80
N GLY A 65 -21.56 23.96 10.41
CA GLY A 65 -22.49 23.13 9.61
C GLY A 65 -23.82 22.91 10.33
N LEU A 66 -23.78 22.68 11.64
CA LEU A 66 -24.98 22.52 12.47
C LEU A 66 -25.83 23.80 12.53
N VAL A 67 -25.18 24.95 12.70
CA VAL A 67 -25.87 26.25 12.68
C VAL A 67 -26.55 26.47 11.32
N VAL A 68 -25.86 26.20 10.23
CA VAL A 68 -26.45 26.31 8.88
C VAL A 68 -27.61 25.34 8.70
N ALA A 69 -27.49 24.08 9.17
CA ALA A 69 -28.55 23.10 9.11
C ALA A 69 -29.81 23.55 9.86
N CYS A 70 -29.65 24.22 11.00
CA CYS A 70 -30.77 24.77 11.75
C CYS A 70 -31.47 25.91 10.98
N PHE A 71 -30.72 26.79 10.31
CA PHE A 71 -31.31 27.83 9.47
C PHE A 71 -32.03 27.25 8.26
N GLU A 72 -31.43 26.30 7.56
CA GLU A 72 -32.04 25.59 6.41
C GLU A 72 -33.34 24.91 6.84
N CYS A 73 -33.33 24.20 7.98
CA CYS A 73 -34.52 23.58 8.55
C CYS A 73 -35.63 24.60 8.88
N GLY A 74 -35.26 25.77 9.44
CA GLY A 74 -36.20 26.83 9.76
C GLY A 74 -36.88 27.42 8.50
N ILE A 75 -36.12 27.63 7.44
CA ILE A 75 -36.61 28.11 6.14
C ILE A 75 -37.53 27.08 5.48
N GLU A 76 -37.13 25.81 5.47
CA GLU A 76 -37.94 24.71 4.93
C GLU A 76 -39.24 24.51 5.75
N TYR A 77 -39.16 24.61 7.07
CA TYR A 77 -40.32 24.50 7.94
C TYR A 77 -41.33 25.62 7.68
N SER A 78 -40.87 26.85 7.49
CA SER A 78 -41.74 27.98 7.12
C SER A 78 -42.41 27.80 5.78
N SER A 79 -41.79 27.01 4.88
CA SER A 79 -42.33 26.65 3.55
C SER A 79 -43.23 25.37 3.57
N GLY A 80 -43.49 24.79 4.74
CA GLY A 80 -44.29 23.58 4.91
C GLY A 80 -43.61 22.27 4.48
N ARG A 81 -42.31 22.28 4.18
CA ARG A 81 -41.53 21.14 3.73
C ARG A 81 -40.52 20.62 4.73
N GLY A 82 -40.25 21.36 5.81
CA GLY A 82 -39.18 21.05 6.77
C GLY A 82 -39.48 19.82 7.63
N ASN A 83 -38.49 18.98 7.81
CA ASN A 83 -38.53 17.78 8.65
C ASN A 83 -37.52 17.91 9.79
N ILE A 84 -37.95 18.45 10.93
CA ILE A 84 -37.12 18.64 12.14
C ILE A 84 -36.48 17.33 12.61
N ARG A 85 -37.22 16.20 12.46
CA ARG A 85 -36.69 14.88 12.84
C ARG A 85 -35.48 14.48 11.99
N GLU A 86 -35.50 14.75 10.72
CA GLU A 86 -34.42 14.43 9.81
C GLU A 86 -33.17 15.30 10.09
N THR A 87 -33.37 16.58 10.30
CA THR A 87 -32.27 17.50 10.70
C THR A 87 -31.65 17.06 12.03
N ALA A 88 -32.46 16.68 13.02
CA ALA A 88 -31.95 16.17 14.31
C ALA A 88 -31.16 14.86 14.11
N LEU A 89 -31.62 13.94 13.27
CA LEU A 89 -30.90 12.71 12.97
C LEU A 89 -29.56 12.97 12.25
N ASN A 90 -29.55 13.93 11.33
CA ASN A 90 -28.33 14.32 10.63
C ASN A 90 -27.33 15.02 11.57
N ALA A 91 -27.79 15.81 12.54
CA ALA A 91 -26.97 16.37 13.59
C ALA A 91 -26.29 15.27 14.43
N ILE A 92 -27.05 14.25 14.85
CA ILE A 92 -26.51 13.09 15.59
C ILE A 92 -25.50 12.32 14.75
N LYS A 93 -25.79 12.04 13.48
CA LYS A 93 -24.84 11.41 12.55
C LYS A 93 -23.55 12.22 12.43
N GLY A 94 -23.66 13.54 12.30
CA GLY A 94 -22.52 14.45 12.23
C GLY A 94 -21.70 14.45 13.51
N PHE A 95 -22.34 14.41 14.68
CA PHE A 95 -21.65 14.30 15.96
C PHE A 95 -20.85 12.98 16.07
N MET A 96 -21.45 11.85 15.69
CA MET A 96 -20.74 10.57 15.64
C MET A 96 -19.60 10.58 14.65
N ALA A 97 -19.82 11.14 13.47
CA ALA A 97 -18.79 11.27 12.44
C ALA A 97 -17.59 12.07 12.93
N VAL A 98 -17.80 13.28 13.50
CA VAL A 98 -16.72 14.14 13.97
C VAL A 98 -15.98 13.56 15.18
N SER A 99 -16.63 12.76 16.00
CA SER A 99 -16.01 12.11 17.15
C SER A 99 -15.10 10.95 16.74
N LEU A 100 -15.37 10.30 15.61
CA LEU A 100 -14.73 9.04 15.21
C LEU A 100 -13.79 9.17 14.02
N PHE A 101 -13.87 10.25 13.23
CA PHE A 101 -13.16 10.34 11.94
C PHE A 101 -11.63 10.33 12.05
N THR A 102 -11.04 10.69 13.18
CA THR A 102 -9.59 10.59 13.41
C THR A 102 -9.19 9.25 14.01
N VAL A 103 -10.06 8.67 14.85
CA VAL A 103 -9.76 7.44 15.60
C VAL A 103 -9.96 6.20 14.74
N VAL A 104 -11.10 6.10 14.05
CA VAL A 104 -11.46 4.90 13.29
C VAL A 104 -10.47 4.59 12.17
N PRO A 105 -9.99 5.55 11.34
CA PRO A 105 -9.03 5.24 10.29
C PRO A 105 -7.72 4.66 10.83
N VAL A 106 -7.18 5.23 11.91
CA VAL A 106 -5.93 4.77 12.54
C VAL A 106 -6.12 3.36 13.11
N ARG A 107 -7.19 3.14 13.87
CA ARG A 107 -7.48 1.81 14.44
C ARG A 107 -7.76 0.74 13.40
N LEU A 108 -8.44 1.10 12.31
CA LEU A 108 -8.68 0.18 11.19
C LEU A 108 -7.38 -0.19 10.47
N TYR A 109 -6.46 0.75 10.36
CA TYR A 109 -5.14 0.50 9.79
C TYR A 109 -4.29 -0.40 10.72
N GLU A 110 -4.24 -0.12 12.02
CA GLU A 110 -3.61 -0.99 13.03
C GLU A 110 -4.17 -2.41 12.99
N LEU A 111 -5.51 -2.55 12.89
CA LEU A 111 -6.16 -3.84 12.73
C LEU A 111 -5.70 -4.57 11.47
N SER A 112 -5.59 -3.86 10.34
CA SER A 112 -5.15 -4.47 9.08
C SER A 112 -3.71 -4.99 9.16
N VAL A 113 -2.82 -4.26 9.84
CA VAL A 113 -1.42 -4.67 10.08
C VAL A 113 -1.36 -5.86 11.04
N THR A 114 -2.14 -5.84 12.12
CA THR A 114 -2.21 -6.96 13.07
C THR A 114 -2.73 -8.24 12.40
N LEU A 115 -3.79 -8.14 11.59
CA LEU A 115 -4.33 -9.28 10.83
C LEU A 115 -3.30 -9.83 9.83
N GLN A 116 -2.53 -8.94 9.19
CA GLN A 116 -1.44 -9.33 8.31
C GLN A 116 -0.39 -10.14 9.07
N GLY A 117 0.06 -9.68 10.23
CA GLY A 117 1.03 -10.39 11.07
C GLY A 117 0.55 -11.76 11.52
N GLN A 118 -0.71 -11.86 11.98
CA GLN A 118 -1.30 -13.15 12.39
C GLN A 118 -1.48 -14.12 11.23
N LEU A 119 -1.91 -13.63 10.08
CA LEU A 119 -2.06 -14.47 8.89
C LEU A 119 -0.70 -14.95 8.38
N THR A 120 0.31 -14.09 8.39
CA THR A 120 1.69 -14.45 8.05
C THR A 120 2.18 -15.57 8.96
N ALA A 121 2.04 -15.44 10.28
CA ALA A 121 2.42 -16.50 11.23
C ALA A 121 1.65 -17.80 11.00
N GLY A 122 0.38 -17.72 10.58
CA GLY A 122 -0.43 -18.90 10.23
C GLY A 122 -0.02 -19.57 8.93
N ILE A 123 0.38 -18.79 7.91
CA ILE A 123 0.81 -19.31 6.60
C ILE A 123 2.22 -19.91 6.68
N THR A 124 3.15 -19.27 7.40
CA THR A 124 4.55 -19.71 7.53
C THR A 124 4.72 -20.92 8.47
N GLY A 125 3.64 -21.32 9.13
CA GLY A 125 3.70 -22.36 10.18
C GLY A 125 4.13 -21.74 11.52
N TYR A 126 3.48 -22.16 12.59
CA TYR A 126 3.65 -21.60 13.93
C TYR A 126 5.12 -21.47 14.32
N GLY A 127 5.68 -20.26 14.23
CA GLY A 127 6.99 -19.91 14.72
C GLY A 127 8.06 -19.56 13.68
N ALA A 128 7.81 -19.77 12.39
CA ALA A 128 8.72 -19.28 11.35
C ALA A 128 8.41 -17.82 11.01
N SER A 129 9.41 -16.95 11.14
CA SER A 129 9.31 -15.58 10.62
C SER A 129 9.39 -15.60 9.08
N ILE A 130 8.96 -14.54 8.42
CA ILE A 130 9.17 -14.41 6.96
C ILE A 130 10.67 -14.42 6.64
N GLU A 131 11.50 -13.92 7.58
CA GLU A 131 12.96 -13.99 7.51
C GLU A 131 13.44 -15.45 7.47
N ASP A 132 12.84 -16.34 8.27
CA ASP A 132 13.16 -17.77 8.26
C ASP A 132 12.80 -18.41 6.92
N VAL A 133 11.61 -18.11 6.38
CA VAL A 133 11.18 -18.60 5.06
C VAL A 133 12.09 -18.06 3.94
N ALA A 134 12.44 -16.78 4.00
CA ALA A 134 13.34 -16.17 3.03
C ALA A 134 14.77 -16.77 3.15
N SER A 135 15.24 -17.05 4.37
CA SER A 135 16.54 -17.67 4.61
C SER A 135 16.57 -19.14 4.19
N ASP A 136 15.47 -19.89 4.39
CA ASP A 136 15.32 -21.27 3.92
C ASP A 136 15.38 -21.35 2.38
N ILE A 137 14.65 -20.45 1.70
CA ILE A 137 14.71 -20.32 0.24
C ILE A 137 16.16 -20.00 -0.20
N MET A 138 16.85 -19.10 0.53
CA MET A 138 18.23 -18.73 0.25
C MET A 138 19.20 -19.90 0.47
N GLN A 139 19.02 -20.69 1.53
CA GLN A 139 19.85 -21.84 1.83
C GLN A 139 19.68 -22.93 0.77
N GLU A 140 18.46 -23.15 0.28
CA GLU A 140 18.15 -24.09 -0.79
C GLU A 140 18.80 -23.68 -2.14
N PHE A 141 18.85 -22.37 -2.43
CA PHE A 141 19.54 -21.83 -3.61
C PHE A 141 21.07 -21.81 -3.46
N SER A 142 21.60 -21.54 -2.28
CA SER A 142 23.06 -21.51 -2.04
C SER A 142 23.68 -22.93 -1.95
N ALA A 143 22.85 -23.96 -1.69
CA ALA A 143 23.27 -25.35 -1.73
C ALA A 143 23.43 -25.92 -3.16
N VAL A 144 23.03 -25.15 -4.17
CA VAL A 144 23.13 -25.51 -5.59
C VAL A 144 24.56 -25.24 -6.08
N GLU A 145 25.40 -26.28 -6.10
CA GLU A 145 26.81 -26.20 -6.56
C GLU A 145 26.95 -26.03 -8.08
N SER A 146 25.90 -26.29 -8.88
CA SER A 146 25.92 -26.16 -10.32
C SER A 146 24.54 -25.81 -10.91
N LEU A 147 24.52 -25.07 -12.04
CA LEU A 147 23.29 -24.77 -12.78
C LEU A 147 22.48 -26.01 -13.20
N THR A 148 23.10 -27.20 -13.22
CA THR A 148 22.45 -28.49 -13.49
C THR A 148 21.60 -28.97 -12.30
N ASP A 149 21.93 -28.61 -11.07
CA ASP A 149 21.16 -29.00 -9.89
C ASP A 149 19.89 -28.17 -9.72
N LEU A 150 19.87 -26.93 -10.24
CA LEU A 150 18.68 -26.08 -10.31
C LEU A 150 17.53 -26.67 -11.13
N THR A 151 17.82 -27.67 -11.99
CA THR A 151 16.79 -28.37 -12.77
C THR A 151 16.02 -29.39 -11.96
N SER A 152 16.46 -29.75 -10.75
CA SER A 152 15.84 -30.74 -9.89
C SER A 152 14.92 -30.17 -8.80
N GLY A 153 14.85 -28.85 -8.64
CA GLY A 153 14.04 -28.14 -7.64
C GLY A 153 12.80 -27.47 -8.23
N PRO A 154 12.42 -26.27 -7.70
CA PRO A 154 11.21 -25.53 -8.09
C PRO A 154 11.18 -25.10 -9.57
N PHE A 155 12.30 -25.26 -10.28
CA PHE A 155 12.45 -24.96 -11.71
C PHE A 155 12.39 -26.19 -12.62
N LEU A 156 11.85 -27.31 -12.13
CA LEU A 156 11.64 -28.54 -12.89
C LEU A 156 10.96 -28.27 -14.25
N GLY A 157 11.61 -28.65 -15.33
CA GLY A 157 11.08 -28.51 -16.70
C GLY A 157 11.79 -27.52 -17.60
N PHE A 158 12.78 -26.79 -17.11
CA PHE A 158 13.61 -25.90 -17.94
C PHE A 158 14.91 -26.61 -18.34
N GLY A 159 15.25 -26.61 -19.62
CA GLY A 159 16.47 -27.26 -20.13
C GLY A 159 17.75 -26.47 -19.78
N SER A 160 18.89 -27.15 -19.68
CA SER A 160 20.16 -26.75 -19.03
C SER A 160 20.71 -25.32 -19.27
N ILE A 161 20.70 -24.78 -20.49
CA ILE A 161 21.23 -23.43 -20.78
C ILE A 161 20.13 -22.36 -20.69
N THR A 162 18.90 -22.71 -21.05
CA THR A 162 17.73 -21.85 -20.96
C THR A 162 17.34 -21.61 -19.50
N SER A 163 17.71 -22.54 -18.59
CA SER A 163 17.44 -22.49 -17.15
C SER A 163 18.06 -21.28 -16.46
N GLY A 164 19.34 -20.99 -16.66
CA GLY A 164 20.04 -19.91 -15.96
C GLY A 164 19.45 -18.53 -16.27
N ILE A 165 19.15 -18.26 -17.55
CA ILE A 165 18.52 -17.01 -17.98
C ILE A 165 17.08 -16.92 -17.42
N MET A 166 16.35 -18.04 -17.42
CA MET A 166 14.98 -18.08 -16.91
C MET A 166 14.91 -17.88 -15.40
N ILE A 167 15.85 -18.44 -14.66
CA ILE A 167 15.99 -18.24 -13.22
C ILE A 167 16.31 -16.79 -12.91
N LEU A 168 17.28 -16.19 -13.61
CA LEU A 168 17.60 -14.77 -13.46
C LEU A 168 16.38 -13.89 -13.75
N PHE A 169 15.64 -14.20 -14.81
CA PHE A 169 14.39 -13.50 -15.13
C PHE A 169 13.34 -13.63 -14.05
N CYS A 170 13.13 -14.82 -13.47
CA CYS A 170 12.21 -15.03 -12.36
C CYS A 170 12.61 -14.24 -11.11
N ILE A 171 13.91 -14.20 -10.78
CA ILE A 171 14.42 -13.42 -9.64
C ILE A 171 14.21 -11.91 -9.86
N ILE A 172 14.44 -11.41 -11.06
CA ILE A 172 14.19 -10.00 -11.39
C ILE A 172 12.71 -9.65 -11.26
N LEU A 173 11.82 -10.52 -11.75
CA LEU A 173 10.37 -10.31 -11.63
C LEU A 173 9.89 -10.41 -10.17
N MET A 174 10.46 -11.32 -9.39
CA MET A 174 10.21 -11.42 -7.94
C MET A 174 10.61 -10.12 -7.25
N ALA A 175 11.83 -9.62 -7.49
CA ALA A 175 12.31 -8.36 -6.94
C ALA A 175 11.39 -7.19 -7.32
N TYR A 176 10.96 -7.13 -8.58
CA TYR A 176 10.02 -6.12 -9.06
C TYR A 176 8.68 -6.17 -8.31
N ALA A 177 8.09 -7.37 -8.14
CA ALA A 177 6.82 -7.54 -7.43
C ALA A 177 6.90 -7.05 -5.98
N ILE A 178 7.98 -7.42 -5.28
CA ILE A 178 8.26 -7.04 -3.90
C ILE A 178 8.45 -5.53 -3.77
N ILE A 179 9.31 -4.94 -4.58
CA ILE A 179 9.57 -3.50 -4.58
C ILE A 179 8.29 -2.70 -4.86
N LYS A 180 7.46 -3.17 -5.79
CA LYS A 180 6.17 -2.55 -6.11
C LYS A 180 5.22 -2.53 -4.91
N VAL A 181 5.08 -3.65 -4.20
CA VAL A 181 4.25 -3.76 -3.01
C VAL A 181 4.83 -2.93 -1.86
N PHE A 182 6.16 -2.92 -1.72
CA PHE A 182 6.86 -2.09 -0.74
C PHE A 182 6.52 -0.61 -0.87
N PHE A 183 6.75 -0.04 -2.02
CA PHE A 183 6.44 1.38 -2.24
C PHE A 183 4.95 1.68 -2.10
N ALA A 184 4.08 0.74 -2.39
CA ALA A 184 2.66 0.88 -2.15
C ALA A 184 2.36 0.97 -0.64
N ASN A 185 2.96 0.12 0.18
CA ASN A 185 2.80 0.13 1.64
C ASN A 185 3.41 1.36 2.28
N LEU A 186 4.62 1.75 1.88
CA LEU A 186 5.31 2.95 2.39
C LEU A 186 4.46 4.22 2.24
N LYS A 187 3.73 4.34 1.13
CA LYS A 187 2.87 5.50 0.86
C LYS A 187 1.58 5.52 1.68
N ARG A 188 1.12 4.36 2.17
CA ARG A 188 -0.21 4.25 2.78
C ARG A 188 -0.38 5.05 4.06
N GLY A 189 0.63 5.05 4.93
CA GLY A 189 0.60 5.88 6.15
C GLY A 189 0.40 7.36 5.83
N GLY A 190 1.17 7.88 4.86
CA GLY A 190 1.03 9.26 4.41
C GLY A 190 -0.33 9.55 3.75
N ILE A 191 -0.83 8.61 2.93
CA ILE A 191 -2.16 8.74 2.31
C ILE A 191 -3.26 8.74 3.38
N LEU A 192 -3.15 7.89 4.40
CA LEU A 192 -4.11 7.86 5.50
C LEU A 192 -4.12 9.18 6.26
N LEU A 193 -2.96 9.78 6.51
CA LEU A 193 -2.87 11.11 7.13
C LEU A 193 -3.55 12.19 6.27
N ILE A 194 -3.34 12.17 4.95
CA ILE A 194 -4.05 13.07 4.02
C ILE A 194 -5.55 12.82 4.05
N GLN A 195 -5.99 11.57 4.10
CA GLN A 195 -7.41 11.22 4.19
C GLN A 195 -8.04 11.72 5.50
N ILE A 196 -7.33 11.68 6.62
CA ILE A 196 -7.79 12.28 7.88
C ILE A 196 -7.96 13.80 7.71
N ALA A 197 -6.99 14.48 7.08
CA ALA A 197 -7.09 15.90 6.80
C ALA A 197 -8.32 16.24 5.92
N VAL A 198 -8.51 15.51 4.81
CA VAL A 198 -9.67 15.68 3.91
C VAL A 198 -10.98 15.34 4.62
N GLY A 199 -10.99 14.30 5.46
CA GLY A 199 -12.15 13.89 6.25
C GLY A 199 -12.72 15.00 7.11
N SER A 200 -11.87 15.89 7.65
CA SER A 200 -12.32 17.04 8.45
C SER A 200 -13.26 17.97 7.68
N LEU A 201 -13.06 18.11 6.36
CA LEU A 201 -13.87 19.03 5.54
C LEU A 201 -15.33 18.56 5.36
N TYR A 202 -15.56 17.24 5.41
CA TYR A 202 -16.92 16.68 5.30
C TYR A 202 -17.77 16.97 6.54
N MET A 203 -17.15 17.34 7.67
CA MET A 203 -17.87 17.59 8.92
C MET A 203 -18.80 18.82 8.83
N PHE A 204 -18.57 19.71 7.87
CA PHE A 204 -19.51 20.79 7.56
C PHE A 204 -20.79 20.30 6.84
N SER A 205 -20.67 19.28 6.00
CA SER A 205 -21.76 18.81 5.13
C SER A 205 -22.65 17.78 5.81
N VAL A 206 -22.09 16.92 6.67
CA VAL A 206 -22.81 15.81 7.30
C VAL A 206 -24.02 16.24 8.13
N PRO A 207 -23.94 17.26 9.03
CA PRO A 207 -25.10 17.71 9.81
C PRO A 207 -26.19 18.35 8.95
N ARG A 208 -25.86 18.80 7.73
CA ARG A 208 -26.80 19.35 6.76
C ARG A 208 -27.51 18.26 5.92
N GLY A 209 -27.16 17.00 6.10
CA GLY A 209 -27.72 15.86 5.35
C GLY A 209 -26.96 15.47 4.08
N TYR A 210 -25.92 16.21 3.70
CA TYR A 210 -25.10 15.89 2.53
C TYR A 210 -24.00 14.88 2.91
N THR A 211 -24.34 13.60 2.93
CA THR A 211 -23.48 12.52 3.44
C THR A 211 -22.69 11.79 2.38
N ASP A 212 -22.96 11.97 1.09
CA ASP A 212 -22.39 11.18 0.00
C ASP A 212 -20.86 11.25 -0.06
N GLY A 213 -20.30 12.46 0.10
CA GLY A 213 -18.86 12.64 0.15
C GLY A 213 -18.21 11.94 1.36
N PHE A 214 -18.86 11.99 2.52
CA PHE A 214 -18.39 11.30 3.72
C PHE A 214 -18.46 9.78 3.57
N ILE A 215 -19.52 9.25 2.97
CA ILE A 215 -19.65 7.81 2.68
C ILE A 215 -18.56 7.37 1.71
N GLN A 216 -18.28 8.15 0.67
CA GLN A 216 -17.21 7.87 -0.26
C GLN A 216 -15.84 7.88 0.43
N TRP A 217 -15.61 8.84 1.31
CA TRP A 217 -14.40 8.91 2.14
C TRP A 217 -14.26 7.67 3.04
N CYS A 218 -15.32 7.22 3.71
CA CYS A 218 -15.31 5.99 4.49
C CYS A 218 -14.90 4.77 3.64
N LYS A 219 -15.46 4.65 2.42
CA LYS A 219 -15.09 3.58 1.48
C LYS A 219 -13.61 3.64 1.10
N GLN A 220 -13.04 4.84 0.92
CA GLN A 220 -11.61 5.00 0.63
C GLN A 220 -10.73 4.54 1.79
N ILE A 221 -11.08 4.86 3.04
CA ILE A 221 -10.36 4.39 4.22
C ILE A 221 -10.39 2.86 4.31
N ILE A 222 -11.59 2.27 4.20
CA ILE A 222 -11.75 0.80 4.22
C ILE A 222 -10.94 0.17 3.08
N GLY A 223 -11.04 0.72 1.87
CA GLY A 223 -10.30 0.26 0.71
C GLY A 223 -8.78 0.30 0.92
N LEU A 224 -8.27 1.38 1.50
CA LEU A 224 -6.86 1.54 1.81
C LEU A 224 -6.35 0.47 2.78
N CYS A 225 -7.08 0.23 3.86
CA CYS A 225 -6.73 -0.78 4.87
C CYS A 225 -6.84 -2.21 4.32
N LEU A 226 -7.94 -2.53 3.62
CA LEU A 226 -8.17 -3.85 3.04
C LEU A 226 -7.12 -4.19 1.97
N THR A 227 -6.76 -3.26 1.11
CA THR A 227 -5.73 -3.49 0.08
C THR A 227 -4.34 -3.67 0.69
N ALA A 228 -4.03 -3.03 1.82
CA ALA A 228 -2.79 -3.26 2.56
C ALA A 228 -2.68 -4.73 2.97
N PHE A 229 -3.70 -5.20 3.69
CA PHE A 229 -3.81 -6.57 4.16
C PHE A 229 -3.72 -7.59 3.02
N LEU A 230 -4.55 -7.43 1.97
CA LEU A 230 -4.60 -8.38 0.85
C LEU A 230 -3.29 -8.42 0.06
N GLN A 231 -2.64 -7.28 -0.19
CA GLN A 231 -1.37 -7.25 -0.93
C GLN A 231 -0.27 -8.01 -0.20
N ALA A 232 -0.14 -7.77 1.10
CA ALA A 232 0.84 -8.48 1.91
C ALA A 232 0.54 -9.99 1.97
N THR A 233 -0.72 -10.35 2.18
CA THR A 233 -1.17 -11.76 2.22
C THR A 233 -0.83 -12.50 0.93
N ILE A 234 -1.17 -11.94 -0.23
CA ILE A 234 -0.93 -12.59 -1.53
C ILE A 234 0.57 -12.63 -1.85
N LEU A 235 1.34 -11.60 -1.45
CA LEU A 235 2.80 -11.59 -1.62
C LEU A 235 3.45 -12.73 -0.82
N ILE A 236 3.04 -12.90 0.45
CA ILE A 236 3.56 -13.96 1.32
C ILE A 236 3.14 -15.36 0.80
N ALA A 237 1.88 -15.51 0.44
CA ALA A 237 1.40 -16.76 -0.16
C ALA A 237 2.19 -17.09 -1.45
N GLY A 238 2.48 -16.08 -2.28
CA GLY A 238 3.32 -16.24 -3.46
C GLY A 238 4.74 -16.68 -3.13
N LEU A 239 5.34 -16.13 -2.06
CA LEU A 239 6.67 -16.53 -1.60
C LEU A 239 6.70 -17.99 -1.13
N MET A 240 5.69 -18.43 -0.38
CA MET A 240 5.57 -19.83 0.07
C MET A 240 5.44 -20.80 -1.11
N VAL A 241 4.58 -20.49 -2.08
CA VAL A 241 4.40 -21.31 -3.28
C VAL A 241 5.64 -21.28 -4.18
N PHE A 242 6.41 -20.20 -4.16
CA PHE A 242 7.64 -20.07 -4.95
C PHE A 242 8.67 -21.14 -4.60
N LYS A 243 8.72 -21.59 -3.33
CA LYS A 243 9.61 -22.64 -2.87
C LYS A 243 9.40 -23.97 -3.63
N ASP A 244 8.15 -24.33 -3.91
CA ASP A 244 7.81 -25.59 -4.59
C ASP A 244 7.57 -25.41 -6.10
N HIS A 245 6.99 -24.26 -6.49
CA HIS A 245 6.57 -23.94 -7.85
C HIS A 245 6.88 -22.48 -8.21
N ALA A 246 8.10 -22.22 -8.67
CA ALA A 246 8.61 -20.86 -8.91
C ALA A 246 7.72 -19.99 -9.80
N LEU A 247 7.24 -20.50 -10.93
CA LEU A 247 6.38 -19.73 -11.85
C LEU A 247 5.00 -19.44 -11.25
N LEU A 248 4.43 -20.37 -10.51
CA LEU A 248 3.13 -20.17 -9.85
C LEU A 248 3.25 -19.16 -8.70
N GLY A 249 4.30 -19.32 -7.88
CA GLY A 249 4.62 -18.36 -6.82
C GLY A 249 4.85 -16.95 -7.35
N LEU A 250 5.61 -16.83 -8.44
CA LEU A 250 5.84 -15.56 -9.13
C LEU A 250 4.53 -14.93 -9.66
N GLY A 251 3.66 -15.74 -10.26
CA GLY A 251 2.33 -15.33 -10.71
C GLY A 251 1.49 -14.72 -9.57
N LEU A 252 1.49 -15.38 -8.39
CA LEU A 252 0.83 -14.87 -7.19
C LEU A 252 1.45 -13.55 -6.69
N MET A 253 2.78 -13.47 -6.62
CA MET A 253 3.47 -12.25 -6.19
C MET A 253 3.16 -11.05 -7.13
N LEU A 254 3.16 -11.27 -8.44
CA LEU A 254 2.80 -10.26 -9.41
C LEU A 254 1.34 -9.82 -9.28
N SER A 255 0.43 -10.76 -8.98
CA SER A 255 -1.00 -10.47 -8.78
C SER A 255 -1.26 -9.58 -7.56
N ALA A 256 -0.38 -9.59 -6.54
CA ALA A 256 -0.46 -8.67 -5.42
C ALA A 256 -0.46 -7.19 -5.86
N GLY A 257 0.24 -6.88 -6.95
CA GLY A 257 0.27 -5.55 -7.54
C GLY A 257 -1.04 -5.09 -8.20
N GLU A 258 -1.97 -6.02 -8.48
CA GLU A 258 -3.26 -5.75 -9.12
C GLU A 258 -4.40 -5.53 -8.11
N ILE A 259 -4.18 -5.85 -6.84
CA ILE A 259 -5.22 -5.74 -5.78
C ILE A 259 -5.82 -4.35 -5.68
N PRO A 260 -5.07 -3.23 -5.74
CA PRO A 260 -5.67 -1.89 -5.70
C PRO A 260 -6.62 -1.63 -6.87
N ARG A 261 -6.30 -2.16 -8.07
CA ARG A 261 -7.16 -2.03 -9.26
C ARG A 261 -8.45 -2.83 -9.09
N ILE A 262 -8.35 -4.04 -8.56
CA ILE A 262 -9.52 -4.89 -8.31
C ILE A 262 -10.41 -4.26 -7.23
N ALA A 263 -9.83 -3.79 -6.12
CA ALA A 263 -10.56 -3.11 -5.07
C ALA A 263 -11.28 -1.86 -5.57
N GLY A 264 -10.63 -1.09 -6.45
CA GLY A 264 -11.23 0.07 -7.13
C GLY A 264 -12.46 -0.29 -7.96
N ALA A 265 -12.48 -1.46 -8.62
CA ALA A 265 -13.63 -1.95 -9.39
C ALA A 265 -14.85 -2.25 -8.49
N PHE A 266 -14.64 -2.55 -7.21
CA PHE A 266 -15.70 -2.72 -6.20
C PHE A 266 -16.09 -1.41 -5.50
N GLY A 267 -15.65 -0.26 -6.01
CA GLY A 267 -15.97 1.05 -5.44
C GLY A 267 -15.17 1.39 -4.16
N LEU A 268 -14.13 0.60 -3.87
CA LEU A 268 -13.13 0.89 -2.85
C LEU A 268 -11.99 1.65 -3.53
N ASP A 269 -12.15 2.96 -3.71
CA ASP A 269 -11.13 3.77 -4.38
C ASP A 269 -9.87 3.88 -3.52
N THR A 270 -8.86 3.11 -3.91
CA THR A 270 -7.56 3.05 -3.26
C THR A 270 -6.52 3.81 -4.07
N THR A 271 -6.80 5.01 -4.52
CA THR A 271 -5.95 5.80 -5.42
C THR A 271 -4.54 6.03 -4.84
N THR A 272 -3.76 4.95 -4.77
CA THR A 272 -2.30 4.99 -4.61
C THR A 272 -1.59 5.17 -5.95
N ARG A 273 -2.32 5.52 -7.01
CA ARG A 273 -1.75 5.84 -8.33
C ARG A 273 -0.95 7.13 -8.26
N ALA A 274 0.18 7.09 -7.57
CA ALA A 274 1.25 8.03 -7.88
C ALA A 274 1.76 7.64 -9.28
N ASN A 275 1.26 8.32 -10.27
CA ASN A 275 1.77 8.20 -11.62
C ASN A 275 3.16 8.83 -11.59
N ILE A 276 4.22 8.01 -11.44
CA ILE A 276 5.61 8.46 -11.38
C ILE A 276 5.92 9.28 -12.63
N MET A 277 5.31 8.93 -13.77
CA MET A 277 5.40 9.69 -15.01
C MET A 277 4.81 11.11 -14.86
N SER A 278 3.66 11.29 -14.21
CA SER A 278 3.10 12.64 -14.00
C SER A 278 3.95 13.48 -13.05
N ALA A 279 4.54 12.88 -12.02
CA ALA A 279 5.47 13.56 -11.14
C ALA A 279 6.75 14.00 -11.86
N VAL A 280 7.29 13.16 -12.75
CA VAL A 280 8.44 13.49 -13.62
C VAL A 280 8.08 14.62 -14.58
N TYR A 281 6.92 14.57 -15.24
CA TYR A 281 6.46 15.65 -16.12
C TYR A 281 6.24 16.97 -15.37
N THR A 282 5.68 16.92 -14.15
CA THR A 282 5.48 18.10 -13.32
C THR A 282 6.82 18.71 -12.87
N ALA A 283 7.79 17.87 -12.47
CA ALA A 283 9.13 18.32 -12.12
C ALA A 283 9.84 18.92 -13.34
N GLN A 284 9.72 18.30 -14.51
CA GLN A 284 10.30 18.81 -15.75
C GLN A 284 9.66 20.13 -16.23
N ALA A 285 8.35 20.27 -16.07
CA ALA A 285 7.64 21.52 -16.34
C ALA A 285 8.09 22.64 -15.37
N ALA A 286 8.26 22.33 -14.09
CA ALA A 286 8.77 23.30 -13.10
C ALA A 286 10.19 23.76 -13.43
N VAL A 287 11.10 22.85 -13.82
CA VAL A 287 12.46 23.17 -14.25
C VAL A 287 12.45 24.04 -15.50
N ASN A 288 11.62 23.71 -16.49
CA ASN A 288 11.51 24.51 -17.72
C ASN A 288 10.95 25.92 -17.44
N THR A 289 9.95 26.03 -16.56
CA THR A 289 9.37 27.33 -16.15
C THR A 289 10.43 28.18 -15.42
N THR A 290 11.18 27.59 -14.50
CA THR A 290 12.26 28.28 -13.80
C THR A 290 13.34 28.75 -14.78
N ARG A 291 13.71 27.94 -15.76
CA ARG A 291 14.67 28.30 -16.79
C ARG A 291 14.20 29.47 -17.65
N THR A 292 12.93 29.48 -18.01
CA THR A 292 12.33 30.59 -18.78
C THR A 292 12.31 31.89 -18.00
N ILE A 293 11.99 31.81 -16.69
CA ILE A 293 12.00 33.00 -15.80
C ILE A 293 13.42 33.53 -15.65
N VAL A 294 14.42 32.69 -15.42
CA VAL A 294 15.83 33.09 -15.31
C VAL A 294 16.32 33.74 -16.60
N GLN A 295 15.95 33.22 -17.76
CA GLN A 295 16.31 33.82 -19.07
C GLN A 295 15.60 35.15 -19.33
N ALA A 296 14.39 35.35 -18.79
CA ALA A 296 13.66 36.61 -18.91
C ALA A 296 14.20 37.71 -17.98
N VAL A 297 14.76 37.35 -16.83
CA VAL A 297 15.35 38.28 -15.85
C VAL A 297 16.81 38.64 -16.22
N SER A 298 17.50 37.82 -17.01
CA SER A 298 18.89 38.02 -17.44
C SER A 298 19.03 38.84 -18.73
N LYS A 299 17.92 39.33 -19.32
CA LYS A 299 17.84 40.31 -20.39
C LYS A 299 17.43 41.69 -19.85
#